data_d6935379f0c4f06d0a8dc7c670ee5624
#
_entry.id   d6935379f0c4f06d0a8dc7c670ee5624
#
_cell.length_a   1.000
_cell.length_b   1.000
_cell.length_c   1.000
_cell.angle_alpha   90.00
_cell.angle_beta   90.00
_cell.angle_gamma   90.00
#
_symmetry.space_group_name_H-M   'P 1'
#
loop_
_entity.id
_entity.type
_entity.pdbx_description
1 polymer ?
#
loop_
_entity_poly.entity_id
_entity_poly.type
_entity_poly.pdbx_seq_one_letter_code
_entity_poly.pdbx_strand_id
1 'polypeptide(L)'
;VKKWGGIGTIYGLYRADPWSEKNYETGLAGGLSMQAYNQLQKYVIEHSRLGIPFLLSSECPHGHQALDGYLLPVNLAVGASFDPALYERAGQVCGRQLKQMGVDFALVSALDILRDPRWGRSEECYGEDPYLSAELARAIVTGIQKEGVAVVAKHFCAQGETTGGVNASAARIGERELWEIHLQAAKACCEAGVKGIMAAYNEIDGKFCHANRHLLQDIL
;
A
#
# COMPACT_ATOMS: atom_id res chain seq x y z
N VAL A 1 -0.56 -23.16 9.26
CA VAL A 1 -1.00 -23.96 8.11
C VAL A 1 -1.84 -25.12 8.58
N LYS A 2 -1.27 -26.10 9.27
CA LYS A 2 -1.95 -27.34 9.68
C LYS A 2 -3.24 -27.10 10.47
N LYS A 3 -3.24 -26.13 11.42
CA LYS A 3 -4.41 -25.84 12.28
C LYS A 3 -5.65 -25.37 11.49
N TRP A 4 -5.45 -24.61 10.42
CA TRP A 4 -6.54 -24.00 9.64
C TRP A 4 -6.70 -24.60 8.23
N GLY A 5 -5.94 -25.66 7.90
CA GLY A 5 -5.98 -26.29 6.59
C GLY A 5 -5.33 -25.49 5.45
N GLY A 6 -4.65 -24.40 5.77
CA GLY A 6 -3.95 -23.54 4.81
C GLY A 6 -3.79 -22.11 5.32
N ILE A 7 -3.13 -21.27 4.53
CA ILE A 7 -3.07 -19.80 4.68
C ILE A 7 -3.18 -19.18 3.30
N GLY A 8 -3.88 -18.04 3.18
CA GLY A 8 -4.07 -17.37 1.90
C GLY A 8 -2.97 -16.37 1.58
N THR A 9 -2.50 -15.62 2.59
CA THR A 9 -1.55 -14.53 2.39
C THR A 9 -0.55 -14.48 3.55
N ILE A 10 0.70 -14.17 3.22
CA ILE A 10 1.74 -13.78 4.19
C ILE A 10 2.10 -12.32 3.93
N TYR A 11 2.17 -11.53 5.00
CA TYR A 11 2.54 -10.13 4.96
C TYR A 11 3.93 -9.91 5.53
N GLY A 12 4.71 -9.07 4.87
CA GLY A 12 5.94 -8.50 5.41
C GLY A 12 7.11 -9.47 5.57
N LEU A 13 7.17 -10.56 4.78
CA LEU A 13 8.27 -11.52 4.85
C LEU A 13 9.65 -10.86 4.77
N TYR A 14 9.80 -9.87 3.89
CA TYR A 14 11.07 -9.17 3.64
C TYR A 14 11.19 -7.84 4.37
N ARG A 15 10.16 -7.45 5.15
CA ARG A 15 10.07 -6.11 5.70
C ARG A 15 11.32 -5.70 6.46
N ALA A 16 11.93 -4.61 6.00
CA ALA A 16 13.06 -3.95 6.63
C ALA A 16 12.81 -2.44 6.60
N ASP A 17 12.45 -1.89 7.73
CA ASP A 17 12.15 -0.48 7.96
C ASP A 17 12.51 -0.10 9.41
N PRO A 18 12.45 1.18 9.79
CA PRO A 18 12.77 1.61 11.15
C PRO A 18 11.95 0.91 12.24
N TRP A 19 10.74 0.46 11.91
CA TRP A 19 9.85 -0.22 12.87
C TRP A 19 10.21 -1.68 13.08
N SER A 20 10.67 -2.36 12.03
CA SER A 20 11.10 -3.76 12.11
C SER A 20 12.51 -3.92 12.66
N GLU A 21 13.32 -2.86 12.61
CA GLU A 21 14.74 -2.82 13.02
C GLU A 21 15.60 -3.92 12.36
N LYS A 22 15.13 -4.43 11.20
CA LYS A 22 15.88 -5.45 10.45
C LYS A 22 17.01 -4.83 9.66
N ASN A 23 18.16 -5.49 9.72
CA ASN A 23 19.37 -5.13 8.98
C ASN A 23 19.97 -6.37 8.28
N TYR A 24 21.09 -6.24 7.61
CA TYR A 24 21.72 -7.33 6.87
C TYR A 24 22.20 -8.51 7.73
N GLU A 25 22.30 -8.34 9.06
CA GLU A 25 22.62 -9.43 9.99
C GLU A 25 21.38 -10.16 10.50
N THR A 26 20.24 -9.46 10.61
CA THR A 26 19.04 -9.95 11.28
C THR A 26 17.83 -10.13 10.37
N GLY A 27 17.91 -9.65 9.13
CA GLY A 27 16.85 -9.69 8.12
C GLY A 27 17.13 -10.66 6.99
N LEU A 28 16.25 -10.64 6.00
CA LEU A 28 16.39 -11.45 4.78
C LEU A 28 16.97 -10.58 3.66
N ALA A 29 18.11 -10.99 3.10
CA ALA A 29 18.76 -10.33 1.97
C ALA A 29 19.32 -11.34 0.97
N GLY A 30 19.46 -10.93 -0.29
CA GLY A 30 20.05 -11.72 -1.37
C GLY A 30 19.42 -13.11 -1.52
N GLY A 31 20.28 -14.11 -1.66
CA GLY A 31 19.84 -15.50 -1.83
C GLY A 31 19.03 -16.07 -0.65
N LEU A 32 19.21 -15.52 0.57
CA LEU A 32 18.46 -15.95 1.74
C LEU A 32 16.97 -15.59 1.63
N SER A 33 16.64 -14.43 1.03
CA SER A 33 15.25 -14.01 0.76
C SER A 33 14.53 -15.04 -0.11
N MET A 34 15.16 -15.46 -1.19
CA MET A 34 14.60 -16.44 -2.13
C MET A 34 14.47 -17.83 -1.50
N GLN A 35 15.45 -18.24 -0.70
CA GLN A 35 15.41 -19.51 0.02
C GLN A 35 14.25 -19.54 1.02
N ALA A 36 14.09 -18.48 1.82
CA ALA A 36 13.01 -18.35 2.78
C ALA A 36 11.64 -18.41 2.10
N TYR A 37 11.45 -17.66 1.02
CA TYR A 37 10.22 -17.69 0.23
C TYR A 37 9.90 -19.10 -0.29
N ASN A 38 10.88 -19.74 -0.95
CA ASN A 38 10.67 -21.06 -1.53
C ASN A 38 10.37 -22.14 -0.49
N GLN A 39 11.05 -22.09 0.66
CA GLN A 39 10.79 -23.00 1.77
C GLN A 39 9.39 -22.80 2.36
N LEU A 40 8.97 -21.56 2.54
CA LEU A 40 7.61 -21.26 3.03
C LEU A 40 6.54 -21.67 2.02
N GLN A 41 6.71 -21.40 0.73
CA GLN A 41 5.78 -21.85 -0.31
C GLN A 41 5.67 -23.37 -0.34
N LYS A 42 6.80 -24.06 -0.37
CA LYS A 42 6.83 -25.52 -0.32
C LYS A 42 6.09 -26.04 0.91
N TYR A 43 6.38 -25.50 2.09
CA TYR A 43 5.72 -25.90 3.31
C TYR A 43 4.22 -25.69 3.28
N VAL A 44 3.74 -24.55 2.77
CA VAL A 44 2.31 -24.26 2.65
C VAL A 44 1.62 -25.22 1.68
N ILE A 45 2.20 -25.46 0.53
CA ILE A 45 1.65 -26.38 -0.48
C ILE A 45 1.56 -27.80 0.09
N GLU A 46 2.63 -28.30 0.71
CA GLU A 46 2.71 -29.68 1.23
C GLU A 46 1.82 -29.93 2.47
N HIS A 47 1.49 -28.87 3.23
CA HIS A 47 0.80 -29.01 4.51
C HIS A 47 -0.58 -28.33 4.56
N SER A 48 -1.02 -27.72 3.47
CA SER A 48 -2.39 -27.21 3.35
C SER A 48 -3.33 -28.30 2.78
N ARG A 49 -4.62 -28.17 3.11
CA ARG A 49 -5.63 -29.14 2.68
C ARG A 49 -5.81 -29.23 1.15
N LEU A 50 -5.63 -28.11 0.47
CA LEU A 50 -5.88 -27.99 -0.98
C LEU A 50 -4.59 -27.86 -1.81
N GLY A 51 -3.41 -27.78 -1.19
CA GLY A 51 -2.16 -27.56 -1.90
C GLY A 51 -2.05 -26.20 -2.58
N ILE A 52 -2.85 -25.21 -2.16
CA ILE A 52 -2.85 -23.87 -2.75
C ILE A 52 -1.70 -23.06 -2.14
N PRO A 53 -0.83 -22.45 -2.96
CA PRO A 53 0.25 -21.58 -2.48
C PRO A 53 -0.31 -20.32 -1.82
N PHE A 54 0.48 -19.71 -0.90
CA PHE A 54 0.13 -18.41 -0.36
C PHE A 54 0.48 -17.29 -1.35
N LEU A 55 -0.20 -16.16 -1.21
CA LEU A 55 0.14 -14.91 -1.85
C LEU A 55 1.04 -14.08 -0.91
N LEU A 56 2.11 -13.47 -1.44
CA LEU A 56 2.99 -12.61 -0.66
C LEU A 56 2.59 -11.15 -0.81
N SER A 57 2.31 -10.51 0.33
CA SER A 57 2.05 -9.08 0.42
C SER A 57 3.24 -8.35 1.03
N SER A 58 3.66 -7.24 0.44
CA SER A 58 4.78 -6.44 0.91
C SER A 58 4.50 -4.94 0.91
N GLU A 59 5.11 -4.23 1.88
CA GLU A 59 5.05 -2.78 1.94
C GLU A 59 5.82 -2.15 0.76
N CYS A 60 5.16 -1.22 0.11
CA CYS A 60 5.71 -0.46 -1.01
C CYS A 60 5.16 1.00 -0.98
N PRO A 61 5.25 1.71 0.14
CA PRO A 61 4.71 3.08 0.22
C PRO A 61 5.44 4.01 -0.75
N HIS A 62 6.75 3.87 -0.87
CA HIS A 62 7.64 4.59 -1.78
C HIS A 62 8.80 3.69 -2.23
N GLY A 63 8.50 2.59 -2.92
CA GLY A 63 9.44 1.53 -3.27
C GLY A 63 9.35 0.35 -2.30
N HIS A 64 10.01 -0.76 -2.64
CA HIS A 64 9.92 -1.99 -1.86
C HIS A 64 10.69 -1.89 -0.54
N GLN A 65 10.01 -1.92 0.58
CA GLN A 65 10.61 -1.88 1.93
C GLN A 65 11.19 -3.22 2.33
N ALA A 66 12.30 -3.56 1.71
CA ALA A 66 13.12 -4.75 1.97
C ALA A 66 14.60 -4.37 1.94
N LEU A 67 15.49 -5.20 2.51
CA LEU A 67 16.93 -4.88 2.58
C LEU A 67 17.55 -4.65 1.20
N ASP A 68 17.21 -5.44 0.20
CA ASP A 68 17.67 -5.24 -1.17
C ASP A 68 16.65 -4.47 -2.02
N GLY A 69 15.67 -3.82 -1.36
CA GLY A 69 14.60 -3.07 -2.01
C GLY A 69 15.08 -1.74 -2.57
N TYR A 70 14.59 -1.38 -3.74
CA TYR A 70 14.77 -0.05 -4.29
C TYR A 70 13.80 0.91 -3.61
N LEU A 71 14.32 1.84 -2.82
CA LEU A 71 13.52 2.90 -2.23
C LEU A 71 13.47 4.10 -3.16
N LEU A 72 12.26 4.54 -3.46
CA LEU A 72 12.01 5.83 -4.10
C LEU A 72 12.07 6.95 -3.05
N PRO A 73 12.17 8.22 -3.47
CA PRO A 73 11.90 9.33 -2.56
C PRO A 73 10.53 9.16 -1.90
N VAL A 74 10.39 9.65 -0.66
CA VAL A 74 9.07 9.66 0.01
C VAL A 74 8.03 10.37 -0.83
N ASN A 75 6.77 10.00 -0.70
CA ASN A 75 5.71 10.47 -1.59
C ASN A 75 5.58 12.00 -1.61
N LEU A 76 5.84 12.67 -0.49
CA LEU A 76 5.84 14.13 -0.44
C LEU A 76 6.91 14.74 -1.38
N ALA A 77 8.09 14.14 -1.46
CA ALA A 77 9.12 14.56 -2.41
C ALA A 77 8.76 14.19 -3.87
N VAL A 78 8.08 13.06 -4.07
CA VAL A 78 7.52 12.69 -5.39
C VAL A 78 6.49 13.74 -5.82
N GLY A 79 5.59 14.16 -4.93
CA GLY A 79 4.61 15.21 -5.19
C GLY A 79 5.26 16.50 -5.66
N ALA A 80 6.37 16.89 -5.05
CA ALA A 80 7.13 18.10 -5.43
C ALA A 80 7.77 18.03 -6.83
N SER A 81 7.81 16.85 -7.47
CA SER A 81 8.30 16.72 -8.85
C SER A 81 7.28 17.18 -9.89
N PHE A 82 5.99 17.11 -9.59
CA PHE A 82 4.89 17.37 -10.53
C PHE A 82 5.00 16.56 -11.85
N ASP A 83 5.64 15.37 -11.81
CA ASP A 83 5.89 14.54 -12.99
C ASP A 83 5.30 13.11 -12.85
N PRO A 84 4.00 12.93 -13.12
CA PRO A 84 3.37 11.60 -13.09
C PRO A 84 3.99 10.62 -14.09
N ALA A 85 4.50 11.10 -15.24
CA ALA A 85 5.08 10.21 -16.25
C ALA A 85 6.41 9.61 -15.77
N LEU A 86 7.24 10.39 -15.07
CA LEU A 86 8.45 9.88 -14.41
C LEU A 86 8.08 8.89 -13.31
N TYR A 87 7.05 9.20 -12.53
CA TYR A 87 6.63 8.34 -11.42
C TYR A 87 6.03 7.01 -11.90
N GLU A 88 5.33 6.98 -13.04
CA GLU A 88 4.89 5.72 -13.66
C GLU A 88 6.08 4.83 -14.05
N ARG A 89 7.13 5.42 -14.64
CA ARG A 89 8.36 4.67 -14.97
C ARG A 89 9.07 4.15 -13.71
N ALA A 90 9.11 4.95 -12.65
CA ALA A 90 9.63 4.50 -11.35
C ALA A 90 8.79 3.34 -10.78
N GLY A 91 7.46 3.39 -10.92
CA GLY A 91 6.54 2.31 -10.57
C GLY A 91 6.83 1.01 -11.33
N GLN A 92 7.18 1.09 -12.63
CA GLN A 92 7.58 -0.10 -13.39
C GLN A 92 8.88 -0.71 -12.84
N VAL A 93 9.86 0.10 -12.45
CA VAL A 93 11.09 -0.41 -11.83
C VAL A 93 10.78 -1.14 -10.52
N CYS A 94 9.95 -0.54 -9.67
CA CYS A 94 9.50 -1.16 -8.43
C CYS A 94 8.74 -2.46 -8.69
N GLY A 95 7.80 -2.46 -9.67
CA GLY A 95 7.01 -3.62 -10.03
C GLY A 95 7.87 -4.80 -10.49
N ARG A 96 8.88 -4.57 -11.33
CA ARG A 96 9.84 -5.60 -11.74
C ARG A 96 10.57 -6.20 -10.56
N GLN A 97 11.06 -5.37 -9.64
CA GLN A 97 11.76 -5.84 -8.45
C GLN A 97 10.85 -6.67 -7.54
N LEU A 98 9.65 -6.17 -7.25
CA LEU A 98 8.65 -6.89 -6.45
C LEU A 98 8.34 -8.27 -7.04
N LYS A 99 8.13 -8.33 -8.36
CA LYS A 99 7.87 -9.58 -9.07
C LYS A 99 9.04 -10.56 -8.99
N GLN A 100 10.27 -10.07 -9.14
CA GLN A 100 11.48 -10.92 -9.02
C GLN A 100 11.64 -11.50 -7.62
N MET A 101 11.14 -10.81 -6.59
CA MET A 101 11.14 -11.28 -5.21
C MET A 101 9.90 -12.11 -4.85
N GLY A 102 9.03 -12.43 -5.81
CA GLY A 102 7.84 -13.25 -5.60
C GLY A 102 6.71 -12.53 -4.87
N VAL A 103 6.69 -11.20 -4.87
CA VAL A 103 5.62 -10.41 -4.27
C VAL A 103 4.42 -10.39 -5.22
N ASP A 104 3.25 -10.73 -4.70
CA ASP A 104 1.98 -10.74 -5.44
C ASP A 104 1.20 -9.43 -5.24
N PHE A 105 1.27 -8.84 -4.02
CA PHE A 105 0.57 -7.61 -3.65
C PHE A 105 1.54 -6.55 -3.12
N ALA A 106 1.57 -5.40 -3.76
CA ALA A 106 2.25 -4.20 -3.28
C ALA A 106 1.26 -3.31 -2.50
N LEU A 107 1.55 -3.02 -1.23
CA LEU A 107 0.78 -2.08 -0.43
C LEU A 107 1.31 -0.68 -0.66
N VAL A 108 0.58 0.14 -1.41
CA VAL A 108 1.03 1.45 -1.90
C VAL A 108 0.26 2.58 -1.22
N SER A 109 0.99 3.50 -0.57
CA SER A 109 0.41 4.70 0.03
C SER A 109 0.08 5.72 -1.07
N ALA A 110 -1.15 5.71 -1.56
CA ALA A 110 -1.56 6.46 -2.73
C ALA A 110 -2.82 7.33 -2.51
N LEU A 111 -3.54 7.16 -1.41
CA LEU A 111 -4.90 7.70 -1.26
C LEU A 111 -5.01 8.88 -0.31
N ASP A 112 -4.08 9.03 0.64
CA ASP A 112 -4.18 10.05 1.68
C ASP A 112 -3.75 11.42 1.18
N ILE A 113 -4.53 12.43 1.58
CA ILE A 113 -4.24 13.84 1.35
C ILE A 113 -3.65 14.42 2.64
N LEU A 114 -2.58 15.21 2.52
CA LEU A 114 -1.96 15.88 3.67
C LEU A 114 -2.81 17.06 4.10
N ARG A 115 -3.51 16.91 5.22
CA ARG A 115 -4.37 17.95 5.81
C ARG A 115 -3.81 18.47 7.13
N ASP A 116 -3.26 17.59 7.95
CA ASP A 116 -2.61 17.96 9.20
C ASP A 116 -1.14 17.54 9.18
N PRO A 117 -0.18 18.49 9.13
CA PRO A 117 1.25 18.18 9.06
C PRO A 117 1.80 17.52 10.32
N ARG A 118 1.03 17.47 11.41
CA ARG A 118 1.41 16.76 12.64
C ARG A 118 1.22 15.24 12.51
N TRP A 119 0.48 14.80 11.49
CA TRP A 119 0.29 13.38 11.27
C TRP A 119 1.63 12.68 10.97
N GLY A 120 1.99 11.68 11.77
CA GLY A 120 3.29 11.01 11.72
C GLY A 120 3.57 10.20 10.44
N ARG A 121 2.63 10.20 9.46
CA ARG A 121 2.75 9.55 8.16
C ARG A 121 2.58 10.54 7.00
N SER A 122 2.82 11.82 7.25
CA SER A 122 2.69 12.90 6.26
C SER A 122 3.57 12.67 5.02
N GLU A 123 4.72 12.02 5.20
CA GLU A 123 5.64 11.69 4.10
C GLU A 123 5.06 10.67 3.12
N GLU A 124 4.03 9.91 3.51
CA GLU A 124 3.33 8.98 2.63
C GLU A 124 2.31 9.67 1.70
N CYS A 125 2.00 10.97 1.92
CA CYS A 125 1.11 11.74 1.07
C CYS A 125 1.89 12.41 -0.07
N TYR A 126 1.26 12.57 -1.25
CA TYR A 126 1.86 13.34 -2.36
C TYR A 126 1.78 14.85 -2.15
N GLY A 127 0.98 15.32 -1.22
CA GLY A 127 0.77 16.72 -0.88
C GLY A 127 -0.66 17.01 -0.44
N GLU A 128 -1.04 18.27 -0.55
CA GLU A 128 -2.35 18.80 -0.14
C GLU A 128 -3.36 18.85 -1.29
N ASP A 129 -2.89 18.75 -2.54
CA ASP A 129 -3.70 18.88 -3.74
C ASP A 129 -4.33 17.54 -4.16
N PRO A 130 -5.68 17.42 -4.19
CA PRO A 130 -6.35 16.19 -4.57
C PRO A 130 -6.13 15.77 -6.02
N TYR A 131 -5.98 16.74 -6.93
CA TYR A 131 -5.77 16.45 -8.35
C TYR A 131 -4.36 15.91 -8.60
N LEU A 132 -3.33 16.56 -8.05
CA LEU A 132 -1.95 16.06 -8.12
C LEU A 132 -1.84 14.67 -7.52
N SER A 133 -2.46 14.47 -6.37
CA SER A 133 -2.47 13.16 -5.69
C SER A 133 -3.16 12.10 -6.54
N ALA A 134 -4.27 12.42 -7.21
CA ALA A 134 -4.98 11.51 -8.10
C ALA A 134 -4.12 11.09 -9.31
N GLU A 135 -3.43 12.03 -9.95
CA GLU A 135 -2.57 11.75 -11.10
C GLU A 135 -1.34 10.90 -10.72
N LEU A 136 -0.70 11.19 -9.59
CA LEU A 136 0.41 10.39 -9.09
C LEU A 136 -0.04 9.00 -8.61
N ALA A 137 -1.20 8.89 -7.97
CA ALA A 137 -1.79 7.61 -7.59
C ALA A 137 -2.08 6.73 -8.82
N ARG A 138 -2.68 7.31 -9.87
CA ARG A 138 -2.89 6.65 -11.16
C ARG A 138 -1.58 6.14 -11.74
N ALA A 139 -0.54 6.96 -11.73
CA ALA A 139 0.77 6.66 -12.31
C ALA A 139 1.44 5.47 -11.62
N ILE A 140 1.51 5.45 -10.29
CA ILE A 140 2.16 4.36 -9.55
C ILE A 140 1.39 3.04 -9.69
N VAL A 141 0.05 3.07 -9.62
CA VAL A 141 -0.80 1.90 -9.82
C VAL A 141 -0.56 1.31 -11.22
N THR A 142 -0.61 2.17 -12.25
CA THR A 142 -0.37 1.75 -13.63
C THR A 142 1.03 1.16 -13.80
N GLY A 143 2.05 1.85 -13.28
CA GLY A 143 3.45 1.41 -13.40
C GLY A 143 3.70 0.05 -12.77
N ILE A 144 3.31 -0.15 -11.54
CA ILE A 144 3.52 -1.43 -10.82
C ILE A 144 2.71 -2.56 -11.48
N GLN A 145 1.44 -2.33 -11.81
CA GLN A 145 0.57 -3.37 -12.36
C GLN A 145 0.95 -3.80 -13.78
N LYS A 146 1.59 -2.95 -14.56
CA LYS A 146 2.17 -3.33 -15.86
C LYS A 146 3.20 -4.46 -15.76
N GLU A 147 3.86 -4.58 -14.64
CA GLU A 147 4.85 -5.64 -14.38
C GLU A 147 4.23 -6.93 -13.79
N GLY A 148 2.91 -6.96 -13.61
CA GLY A 148 2.17 -8.13 -13.15
C GLY A 148 2.15 -8.33 -11.64
N VAL A 149 2.37 -7.26 -10.85
CA VAL A 149 2.18 -7.23 -9.40
C VAL A 149 0.90 -6.46 -9.11
N ALA A 150 0.00 -7.03 -8.31
CA ALA A 150 -1.23 -6.35 -7.92
C ALA A 150 -0.93 -5.20 -6.94
N VAL A 151 -1.60 -4.06 -7.11
CA VAL A 151 -1.53 -2.96 -6.15
C VAL A 151 -2.73 -3.00 -5.23
N VAL A 152 -2.47 -2.81 -3.93
CA VAL A 152 -3.46 -2.46 -2.91
C VAL A 152 -3.21 -1.02 -2.51
N ALA A 153 -4.06 -0.11 -2.99
CA ALA A 153 -3.96 1.30 -2.68
C ALA A 153 -4.49 1.57 -1.26
N LYS A 154 -3.79 2.41 -0.51
CA LYS A 154 -4.11 2.69 0.89
C LYS A 154 -3.97 4.19 1.19
N HIS A 155 -4.74 4.74 2.12
CA HIS A 155 -5.76 4.13 2.94
C HIS A 155 -7.15 4.66 2.56
N PHE A 156 -8.15 3.82 2.56
CA PHE A 156 -9.51 4.21 2.18
C PHE A 156 -10.40 4.33 3.44
N CYS A 157 -10.72 5.58 3.89
CA CYS A 157 -10.23 6.82 3.34
C CYS A 157 -9.98 7.85 4.44
N ALA A 158 -9.35 8.96 4.04
CA ALA A 158 -9.14 10.13 4.86
C ALA A 158 -8.33 9.89 6.15
N GLN A 159 -7.37 8.96 6.13
CA GLN A 159 -6.52 8.70 7.31
C GLN A 159 -5.60 9.88 7.61
N GLY A 160 -5.26 10.70 6.61
CA GLY A 160 -4.48 11.93 6.76
C GLY A 160 -5.24 13.12 7.34
N GLU A 161 -6.58 13.03 7.52
CA GLU A 161 -7.46 14.08 8.06
C GLU A 161 -7.81 13.86 9.53
N THR A 162 -7.13 12.99 10.22
CA THR A 162 -7.48 12.62 11.59
C THR A 162 -7.27 13.76 12.58
N THR A 163 -8.17 13.87 13.57
CA THR A 163 -8.17 14.96 14.55
C THR A 163 -6.83 15.09 15.28
N GLY A 164 -6.23 16.27 15.20
CA GLY A 164 -4.97 16.58 15.87
C GLY A 164 -3.75 15.87 15.29
N GLY A 165 -3.85 15.29 14.10
CA GLY A 165 -2.78 14.49 13.46
C GLY A 165 -2.53 13.15 14.16
N VAL A 166 -3.40 12.73 15.06
CA VAL A 166 -3.26 11.45 15.77
C VAL A 166 -3.70 10.31 14.86
N ASN A 167 -2.76 9.43 14.48
CA ASN A 167 -3.05 8.32 13.59
C ASN A 167 -4.17 7.45 14.16
N ALA A 168 -5.13 7.09 13.30
CA ALA A 168 -6.33 6.30 13.62
C ALA A 168 -7.37 7.02 14.51
N SER A 169 -7.23 8.31 14.79
CA SER A 169 -8.27 9.08 15.46
C SER A 169 -9.44 9.40 14.50
N ALA A 170 -10.52 10.00 15.04
CA ALA A 170 -11.69 10.36 14.26
C ALA A 170 -11.39 11.44 13.21
N ALA A 171 -11.90 11.26 11.99
CA ALA A 171 -12.01 12.30 10.99
C ALA A 171 -13.45 12.83 10.96
N ARG A 172 -13.61 14.16 10.95
CA ARG A 172 -14.92 14.82 10.91
C ARG A 172 -15.07 15.52 9.57
N ILE A 173 -15.62 14.80 8.61
CA ILE A 173 -15.66 15.20 7.20
C ILE A 173 -17.09 15.09 6.70
N GLY A 174 -17.61 16.20 6.15
CA GLY A 174 -18.89 16.19 5.47
C GLY A 174 -18.83 15.47 4.11
N GLU A 175 -19.97 14.99 3.64
CA GLU A 175 -20.10 14.23 2.38
C GLU A 175 -19.48 14.96 1.18
N ARG A 176 -19.69 16.27 1.07
CA ARG A 176 -19.14 17.07 -0.02
C ARG A 176 -17.60 17.08 0.00
N GLU A 177 -16.99 17.33 1.15
CA GLU A 177 -15.55 17.35 1.32
C GLU A 177 -14.95 15.96 1.07
N LEU A 178 -15.63 14.91 1.50
CA LEU A 178 -15.26 13.53 1.23
C LEU A 178 -15.07 13.31 -0.29
N TRP A 179 -16.07 13.70 -1.08
CA TRP A 179 -16.06 13.54 -2.54
C TRP A 179 -15.06 14.45 -3.25
N GLU A 180 -14.97 15.71 -2.85
CA GLU A 180 -14.16 16.71 -3.54
C GLU A 180 -12.66 16.55 -3.24
N ILE A 181 -12.30 16.02 -2.07
CA ILE A 181 -10.91 15.95 -1.60
C ILE A 181 -10.43 14.49 -1.45
N HIS A 182 -11.08 13.72 -0.58
CA HIS A 182 -10.52 12.45 -0.10
C HIS A 182 -10.75 11.26 -1.02
N LEU A 183 -11.73 11.32 -1.90
CA LEU A 183 -12.05 10.24 -2.83
C LEU A 183 -11.41 10.38 -4.21
N GLN A 184 -10.79 11.52 -4.54
CA GLN A 184 -10.24 11.76 -5.87
C GLN A 184 -9.13 10.77 -6.25
N ALA A 185 -8.20 10.53 -5.35
CA ALA A 185 -7.11 9.56 -5.58
C ALA A 185 -7.66 8.12 -5.67
N ALA A 186 -8.65 7.75 -4.84
CA ALA A 186 -9.29 6.43 -4.90
C ALA A 186 -10.00 6.22 -6.25
N LYS A 187 -10.75 7.21 -6.72
CA LYS A 187 -11.39 7.20 -8.03
C LYS A 187 -10.35 6.98 -9.15
N ALA A 188 -9.26 7.74 -9.14
CA ALA A 188 -8.19 7.60 -10.12
C ALA A 188 -7.53 6.22 -10.08
N CYS A 189 -7.35 5.62 -8.91
CA CYS A 189 -6.86 4.25 -8.75
C CYS A 189 -7.85 3.22 -9.33
N CYS A 190 -9.15 3.38 -9.07
CA CYS A 190 -10.19 2.50 -9.64
C CYS A 190 -10.22 2.58 -11.16
N GLU A 191 -10.16 3.78 -11.73
CA GLU A 191 -10.07 3.99 -13.18
C GLU A 191 -8.79 3.40 -13.80
N ALA A 192 -7.69 3.37 -13.04
CA ALA A 192 -6.45 2.68 -13.43
C ALA A 192 -6.52 1.14 -13.27
N GLY A 193 -7.63 0.61 -12.79
CA GLY A 193 -7.85 -0.82 -12.61
C GLY A 193 -7.09 -1.42 -11.43
N VAL A 194 -6.96 -0.67 -10.32
CA VAL A 194 -6.33 -1.15 -9.08
C VAL A 194 -6.97 -2.47 -8.62
N LYS A 195 -6.15 -3.40 -8.10
CA LYS A 195 -6.61 -4.75 -7.74
C LYS A 195 -7.13 -4.87 -6.31
N GLY A 196 -6.80 -3.91 -5.46
CA GLY A 196 -7.28 -3.89 -4.09
C GLY A 196 -7.21 -2.50 -3.48
N ILE A 197 -8.05 -2.28 -2.48
CA ILE A 197 -8.07 -1.06 -1.67
C ILE A 197 -8.08 -1.47 -0.20
N MET A 198 -7.24 -0.81 0.61
CA MET A 198 -7.13 -1.05 2.03
C MET A 198 -7.98 -0.06 2.81
N ALA A 199 -8.95 -0.54 3.57
CA ALA A 199 -9.73 0.30 4.48
C ALA A 199 -8.85 0.96 5.54
N ALA A 200 -9.11 2.24 5.82
CA ALA A 200 -8.35 3.03 6.77
C ALA A 200 -8.65 2.65 8.23
N TYR A 201 -7.76 3.04 9.13
CA TYR A 201 -7.90 2.75 10.58
C TYR A 201 -8.89 3.67 11.29
N ASN A 202 -9.06 4.89 10.79
CA ASN A 202 -9.87 5.93 11.41
C ASN A 202 -11.38 5.65 11.26
N GLU A 203 -12.15 6.43 11.96
CA GLU A 203 -13.58 6.58 11.74
C GLU A 203 -13.88 7.89 11.01
N ILE A 204 -15.00 7.92 10.28
CA ILE A 204 -15.60 9.14 9.71
C ILE A 204 -16.97 9.31 10.35
N ASP A 205 -17.16 10.44 11.02
CA ASP A 205 -18.41 10.78 11.73
C ASP A 205 -18.97 9.64 12.60
N GLY A 206 -18.06 9.01 13.40
CA GLY A 206 -18.42 7.95 14.34
C GLY A 206 -18.59 6.57 13.73
N LYS A 207 -18.23 6.37 12.45
CA LYS A 207 -18.24 5.05 11.81
C LYS A 207 -16.84 4.66 11.36
N PHE A 208 -16.32 3.57 11.88
CA PHE A 208 -15.01 3.04 11.45
C PHE A 208 -15.03 2.72 9.95
N CYS A 209 -14.00 3.16 9.22
CA CYS A 209 -13.92 2.98 7.76
C CYS A 209 -14.11 1.52 7.33
N HIS A 210 -13.52 0.57 8.06
CA HIS A 210 -13.63 -0.86 7.78
C HIS A 210 -15.00 -1.48 8.13
N ALA A 211 -15.89 -0.74 8.80
CA ALA A 211 -17.27 -1.14 9.13
C ALA A 211 -18.30 -0.18 8.51
N ASN A 212 -17.87 0.75 7.66
CA ASN A 212 -18.74 1.74 7.05
C ASN A 212 -19.27 1.22 5.70
N ARG A 213 -20.52 0.73 5.70
CA ARG A 213 -21.17 0.23 4.49
C ARG A 213 -21.21 1.28 3.38
N HIS A 214 -21.50 2.53 3.73
CA HIS A 214 -21.59 3.62 2.75
C HIS A 214 -20.24 3.75 1.99
N LEU A 215 -19.11 3.73 2.69
CA LEU A 215 -17.82 3.77 2.04
C LEU A 215 -17.51 2.54 1.19
N LEU A 216 -17.79 1.34 1.73
CA LEU A 216 -17.28 0.09 1.17
C LEU A 216 -18.20 -0.57 0.13
N GLN A 217 -19.47 -0.13 0.02
CA GLN A 217 -20.43 -0.73 -0.90
C GLN A 217 -21.19 0.31 -1.75
N ASP A 218 -21.45 1.51 -1.18
CA ASP A 218 -22.24 2.48 -1.91
C ASP A 218 -21.34 3.42 -2.72
N ILE A 219 -20.10 3.69 -2.25
CA ILE A 219 -19.10 4.55 -2.90
C ILE A 219 -18.09 3.72 -3.70
N LEU A 220 -17.43 2.75 -3.08
CA LEU A 220 -16.40 1.89 -3.68
C LEU A 220 -17.05 0.81 -4.55
#